data_6d6642f90537fab1e5f375fdddb16096
#
_entry.id   6d6642f90537fab1e5f375fdddb16096
#
_cell.length_a   1.000
_cell.length_b   1.000
_cell.length_c   1.000
_cell.angle_alpha   90.00
_cell.angle_beta   90.00
_cell.angle_gamma   90.00
#
_symmetry.space_group_name_H-M   'P 1'
#
loop_
_entity.id
_entity.type
_entity.pdbx_description
1 polymer ?
#
loop_
_entity_poly.entity_id
_entity_poly.type
_entity_poly.pdbx_seq_one_letter_code
_entity_poly.pdbx_strand_id
1 'polypeptide(L)'
;GGLLAIEAIAIGMTSPAQVKHELVANIEVLLLLVFMVAGIYFMKQLLLFIFTKILLGIRSKTLLSLAFCFAAAFLSAFLDALTVIAVVISVAVGFYSIYHKVASGNPIGDHDHTQDDTITELTRDDLENYRAFLRSLLMHAGVGTALGGVTTMVGEPQNLIIADQAGWLFG
;
A
#
# COMPACT_ATOMS: atom_id res chain seq x y z
N GLY A 1 4.34 14.00 8.30
CA GLY A 1 5.13 13.82 9.55
C GLY A 1 6.04 15.02 9.84
N GLY A 2 6.92 15.42 8.89
CA GLY A 2 7.93 16.48 9.15
C GLY A 2 7.35 17.84 9.53
N LEU A 3 6.25 18.27 8.89
CA LEU A 3 5.58 19.54 9.26
C LEU A 3 5.00 19.49 10.67
N LEU A 4 4.42 18.37 11.09
CA LEU A 4 3.92 18.18 12.45
C LEU A 4 5.05 18.22 13.50
N ALA A 5 6.22 17.70 13.16
CA ALA A 5 7.39 17.76 14.04
C ALA A 5 7.88 19.22 14.23
N ILE A 6 7.90 20.01 13.15
CA ILE A 6 8.23 21.44 13.19
C ILE A 6 7.20 22.19 14.03
N GLU A 7 5.91 21.92 13.82
CA GLU A 7 4.83 22.52 14.58
C GLU A 7 4.94 22.18 16.08
N ALA A 8 5.18 20.92 16.42
CA ALA A 8 5.38 20.48 17.81
C ALA A 8 6.53 21.21 18.51
N ILE A 9 7.62 21.48 17.80
CA ILE A 9 8.72 22.30 18.32
C ILE A 9 8.29 23.76 18.48
N ALA A 10 7.59 24.32 17.49
CA ALA A 10 7.18 25.72 17.49
C ALA A 10 6.21 26.07 18.65
N ILE A 11 5.30 25.13 18.97
CA ILE A 11 4.33 25.29 20.07
C ILE A 11 4.87 24.81 21.44
N GLY A 12 6.12 24.37 21.51
CA GLY A 12 6.78 24.00 22.76
C GLY A 12 6.41 22.59 23.30
N MET A 13 5.80 21.74 22.52
CA MET A 13 5.51 20.35 22.93
C MET A 13 6.79 19.50 23.02
N THR A 14 7.81 19.85 22.27
CA THR A 14 9.15 19.23 22.32
C THR A 14 10.22 20.27 22.00
N SER A 15 11.48 19.92 22.24
CA SER A 15 12.63 20.77 21.92
C SER A 15 13.51 20.11 20.85
N PRO A 16 14.30 20.92 20.08
CA PRO A 16 15.28 20.36 19.15
C PRO A 16 16.29 19.41 19.81
N ALA A 17 16.66 19.71 21.07
CA ALA A 17 17.57 18.89 21.85
C ALA A 17 16.95 17.53 22.20
N GLN A 18 15.68 17.54 22.54
CA GLN A 18 14.91 16.32 22.86
C GLN A 18 14.72 15.43 21.61
N VAL A 19 14.36 16.05 20.47
CA VAL A 19 14.28 15.35 19.18
C VAL A 19 15.64 14.73 18.81
N LYS A 20 16.74 15.46 18.96
CA LYS A 20 18.09 14.93 18.72
C LYS A 20 18.41 13.76 19.63
N HIS A 21 18.07 13.85 20.92
CA HIS A 21 18.29 12.78 21.89
C HIS A 21 17.56 11.49 21.48
N GLU A 22 16.27 11.59 21.12
CA GLU A 22 15.46 10.45 20.67
C GLU A 22 16.00 9.85 19.37
N LEU A 23 16.44 10.67 18.41
CA LEU A 23 17.05 10.19 17.17
C LEU A 23 18.33 9.40 17.42
N VAL A 24 19.18 9.87 18.34
CA VAL A 24 20.42 9.18 18.68
C VAL A 24 20.15 7.91 19.47
N ALA A 25 19.20 7.94 20.41
CA ALA A 25 18.80 6.77 21.19
C ALA A 25 18.23 5.64 20.33
N ASN A 26 17.52 6.00 19.23
CA ASN A 26 16.87 5.03 18.33
C ASN A 26 17.57 4.93 16.97
N ILE A 27 18.88 5.19 16.91
CA ILE A 27 19.63 5.23 15.63
C ILE A 27 19.60 3.87 14.91
N GLU A 28 19.60 2.75 15.63
CA GLU A 28 19.55 1.39 15.08
C GLU A 28 18.22 1.14 14.38
N VAL A 29 17.10 1.59 14.97
CA VAL A 29 15.77 1.52 14.39
C VAL A 29 15.69 2.35 13.11
N LEU A 30 16.24 3.56 13.12
CA LEU A 30 16.31 4.43 11.94
C LEU A 30 17.11 3.80 10.79
N LEU A 31 18.27 3.23 11.10
CA LEU A 31 19.09 2.53 10.10
C LEU A 31 18.35 1.32 9.53
N LEU A 32 17.69 0.53 10.37
CA LEU A 32 16.89 -0.60 9.93
C LEU A 32 15.77 -0.15 8.99
N LEU A 33 15.07 0.94 9.31
CA LEU A 33 14.04 1.54 8.45
C LEU A 33 14.61 1.95 7.09
N VAL A 34 15.76 2.62 7.06
CA VAL A 34 16.40 3.04 5.80
C VAL A 34 16.77 1.84 4.94
N PHE A 35 17.37 0.80 5.54
CA PHE A 35 17.73 -0.43 4.81
C PHE A 35 16.50 -1.20 4.36
N MET A 36 15.44 -1.24 5.17
CA MET A 36 14.19 -1.89 4.82
C MET A 36 13.53 -1.20 3.61
N VAL A 37 13.42 0.13 3.61
CA VAL A 37 12.88 0.90 2.47
C VAL A 37 13.72 0.69 1.21
N ALA A 38 15.04 0.67 1.32
CA ALA A 38 15.92 0.35 0.20
C ALA A 38 15.68 -1.06 -0.35
N GLY A 39 15.55 -2.06 0.54
CA GLY A 39 15.24 -3.45 0.16
C GLY A 39 13.89 -3.59 -0.56
N ILE A 40 12.86 -2.89 -0.07
CA ILE A 40 11.52 -2.87 -0.67
C ILE A 40 11.55 -2.34 -2.11
N TYR A 41 12.36 -1.33 -2.39
CA TYR A 41 12.49 -0.80 -3.74
C TYR A 41 12.88 -1.87 -4.77
N PHE A 42 13.79 -2.78 -4.40
CA PHE A 42 14.18 -3.90 -5.26
C PHE A 42 13.08 -4.97 -5.36
N MET A 43 12.25 -5.13 -4.34
CA MET A 43 11.17 -6.12 -4.33
C MET A 43 9.90 -5.66 -5.05
N LYS A 44 9.78 -4.40 -5.44
CA LYS A 44 8.59 -3.84 -6.08
C LYS A 44 8.15 -4.66 -7.32
N GLN A 45 9.08 -5.09 -8.15
CA GLN A 45 8.77 -5.88 -9.34
C GLN A 45 8.22 -7.27 -8.99
N LEU A 46 8.76 -7.91 -7.95
CA LEU A 46 8.27 -9.18 -7.44
C LEU A 46 6.82 -9.04 -6.92
N LEU A 47 6.54 -7.98 -6.17
CA LEU A 47 5.20 -7.68 -5.67
C LEU A 47 4.20 -7.48 -6.83
N LEU A 48 4.57 -6.67 -7.83
CA LEU A 48 3.77 -6.47 -9.04
C LEU A 48 3.48 -7.81 -9.74
N PHE A 49 4.48 -8.67 -9.87
CA PHE A 49 4.31 -9.99 -10.45
C PHE A 49 3.34 -10.86 -9.66
N ILE A 50 3.46 -10.93 -8.33
CA ILE A 50 2.58 -11.72 -7.46
C ILE A 50 1.13 -11.25 -7.59
N PHE A 51 0.85 -9.96 -7.41
CA PHE A 51 -0.51 -9.43 -7.48
C PHE A 51 -1.12 -9.55 -8.88
N THR A 52 -0.31 -9.36 -9.93
CA THR A 52 -0.76 -9.58 -11.31
C THR A 52 -1.12 -11.06 -11.56
N LYS A 53 -0.31 -11.99 -11.06
CA LYS A 53 -0.60 -13.43 -11.18
C LYS A 53 -1.88 -13.82 -10.44
N ILE A 54 -2.10 -13.30 -9.25
CA ILE A 54 -3.34 -13.53 -8.48
C ILE A 54 -4.54 -13.00 -9.27
N LEU A 55 -4.44 -11.78 -9.82
CA LEU A 55 -5.52 -11.14 -10.56
C LEU A 55 -5.89 -11.89 -11.84
N LEU A 56 -4.91 -12.40 -12.58
CA LEU A 56 -5.13 -13.16 -13.80
C LEU A 56 -5.56 -14.63 -13.55
N GLY A 57 -5.16 -15.20 -12.41
CA GLY A 57 -5.42 -16.61 -12.09
C GLY A 57 -6.80 -16.88 -11.51
N ILE A 58 -7.44 -15.89 -10.87
CA ILE A 58 -8.68 -16.07 -10.12
C ILE A 58 -9.85 -15.37 -10.84
N ARG A 59 -10.84 -16.13 -11.27
CA ARG A 59 -12.01 -15.62 -12.01
C ARG A 59 -13.17 -15.17 -11.11
N SER A 60 -13.26 -15.69 -9.89
CA SER A 60 -14.32 -15.32 -8.94
C SER A 60 -13.98 -14.00 -8.23
N LYS A 61 -14.87 -13.01 -8.28
CA LYS A 61 -14.69 -11.70 -7.64
C LYS A 61 -14.44 -11.82 -6.12
N THR A 62 -15.20 -12.67 -5.44
CA THR A 62 -15.08 -12.89 -3.99
C THR A 62 -13.76 -13.56 -3.63
N LEU A 63 -13.40 -14.63 -4.36
CA LEU A 63 -12.16 -15.36 -4.15
C LEU A 63 -10.95 -14.48 -4.46
N LEU A 64 -11.04 -13.61 -5.47
CA LEU A 64 -10.01 -12.67 -5.85
C LEU A 64 -9.78 -11.62 -4.73
N SER A 65 -10.85 -11.03 -4.20
CA SER A 65 -10.76 -10.08 -3.09
C SER A 65 -10.16 -10.73 -1.84
N LEU A 66 -10.53 -11.96 -1.55
CA LEU A 66 -9.98 -12.73 -0.43
C LEU A 66 -8.48 -13.04 -0.65
N ALA A 67 -8.11 -13.47 -1.86
CA ALA A 67 -6.70 -13.74 -2.20
C ALA A 67 -5.83 -12.49 -2.11
N PHE A 68 -6.34 -11.33 -2.56
CA PHE A 68 -5.66 -10.04 -2.39
C PHE A 68 -5.51 -9.67 -0.91
N CYS A 69 -6.55 -9.87 -0.11
CA CYS A 69 -6.51 -9.62 1.33
C CYS A 69 -5.42 -10.47 2.01
N PHE A 70 -5.41 -11.79 1.77
CA PHE A 70 -4.42 -12.68 2.36
C PHE A 70 -3.00 -12.43 1.85
N ALA A 71 -2.82 -12.22 0.55
CA ALA A 71 -1.52 -11.89 -0.02
C ALA A 71 -0.99 -10.56 0.53
N ALA A 72 -1.84 -9.54 0.62
CA ALA A 72 -1.49 -8.25 1.20
C ALA A 72 -1.14 -8.38 2.69
N ALA A 73 -1.90 -9.15 3.46
CA ALA A 73 -1.60 -9.41 4.87
C ALA A 73 -0.27 -10.13 5.05
N PHE A 74 -0.04 -11.21 4.30
CA PHE A 74 1.21 -11.97 4.36
C PHE A 74 2.42 -11.10 4.00
N LEU A 75 2.33 -10.37 2.89
CA LEU A 75 3.42 -9.52 2.45
C LEU A 75 3.67 -8.35 3.40
N SER A 76 2.62 -7.75 3.96
CA SER A 76 2.72 -6.64 4.91
C SER A 76 3.29 -7.05 6.27
N ALA A 77 3.23 -8.33 6.62
CA ALA A 77 3.89 -8.83 7.82
C ALA A 77 5.43 -8.75 7.74
N PHE A 78 6.00 -8.76 6.53
CA PHE A 78 7.44 -8.72 6.29
C PHE A 78 7.91 -7.44 5.58
N LEU A 79 6.98 -6.72 4.97
CA LEU A 79 7.24 -5.50 4.23
C LEU A 79 6.37 -4.38 4.80
N ASP A 80 6.82 -3.14 4.61
CA ASP A 80 6.04 -1.97 5.01
C ASP A 80 4.65 -1.94 4.35
N ALA A 81 3.62 -1.72 5.17
CA ALA A 81 2.22 -1.70 4.77
C ALA A 81 1.94 -0.68 3.65
N LEU A 82 2.57 0.49 3.70
CA LEU A 82 2.39 1.54 2.68
C LEU A 82 2.91 1.09 1.31
N THR A 83 4.00 0.34 1.28
CA THR A 83 4.56 -0.18 0.04
C THR A 83 3.66 -1.25 -0.57
N VAL A 84 3.17 -2.19 0.24
CA VAL A 84 2.27 -3.23 -0.25
C VAL A 84 1.00 -2.62 -0.84
N ILE A 85 0.36 -1.69 -0.15
CA ILE A 85 -0.86 -1.05 -0.65
C ILE A 85 -0.60 -0.18 -1.88
N ALA A 86 0.54 0.52 -1.97
CA ALA A 86 0.91 1.29 -3.15
C ALA A 86 1.07 0.42 -4.40
N VAL A 87 1.64 -0.78 -4.24
CA VAL A 87 1.73 -1.77 -5.33
C VAL A 87 0.36 -2.28 -5.73
N VAL A 88 -0.51 -2.63 -4.77
CA VAL A 88 -1.89 -3.06 -5.05
C VAL A 88 -2.66 -2.00 -5.81
N ILE A 89 -2.56 -0.73 -5.39
CA ILE A 89 -3.17 0.40 -6.10
C ILE A 89 -2.61 0.51 -7.53
N SER A 90 -1.30 0.39 -7.70
CA SER A 90 -0.67 0.47 -9.02
C SER A 90 -1.17 -0.63 -9.96
N VAL A 91 -1.33 -1.86 -9.45
CA VAL A 91 -1.91 -2.98 -10.20
C VAL A 91 -3.37 -2.69 -10.57
N ALA A 92 -4.18 -2.26 -9.61
CA ALA A 92 -5.60 -1.97 -9.84
C ALA A 92 -5.80 -0.84 -10.86
N VAL A 93 -5.04 0.25 -10.76
CA VAL A 93 -5.07 1.38 -11.72
C VAL A 93 -4.62 0.93 -13.11
N GLY A 94 -3.56 0.12 -13.19
CA GLY A 94 -3.09 -0.42 -14.47
C GLY A 94 -4.16 -1.26 -15.17
N PHE A 95 -4.85 -2.14 -14.42
CA PHE A 95 -5.94 -2.94 -14.98
C PHE A 95 -7.16 -2.10 -15.35
N TYR A 96 -7.52 -1.11 -14.53
CA TYR A 96 -8.60 -0.19 -14.87
C TYR A 96 -8.30 0.58 -16.16
N SER A 97 -7.08 1.07 -16.32
CA SER A 97 -6.64 1.78 -17.53
C SER A 97 -6.78 0.90 -18.78
N ILE A 98 -6.38 -0.38 -18.71
CA ILE A 98 -6.54 -1.32 -19.82
C ILE A 98 -8.03 -1.58 -20.11
N TYR A 99 -8.83 -1.82 -19.07
CA TYR A 99 -10.26 -2.08 -19.20
C TYR A 99 -11.01 -0.88 -19.80
N HIS A 100 -10.75 0.32 -19.30
CA HIS A 100 -11.31 1.57 -19.80
C HIS A 100 -10.98 1.81 -21.27
N LYS A 101 -9.74 1.52 -21.65
CA LYS A 101 -9.28 1.62 -23.04
C LYS A 101 -10.03 0.67 -23.97
N VAL A 102 -10.18 -0.59 -23.57
CA VAL A 102 -10.93 -1.58 -24.36
C VAL A 102 -12.40 -1.18 -24.49
N ALA A 103 -13.00 -0.64 -23.42
CA ALA A 103 -14.38 -0.20 -23.38
C ALA A 103 -14.65 1.05 -24.21
N SER A 104 -13.70 2.01 -24.24
CA SER A 104 -13.85 3.26 -24.97
C SER A 104 -13.44 3.22 -26.43
N GLY A 105 -12.70 2.19 -26.86
CA GLY A 105 -12.21 2.04 -28.25
C GLY A 105 -11.15 3.05 -28.68
N ASN A 106 -10.63 3.87 -27.76
CA ASN A 106 -9.68 4.95 -28.07
C ASN A 106 -8.20 4.52 -27.92
N PRO A 107 -7.21 5.17 -28.61
CA PRO A 107 -5.80 4.80 -28.51
C PRO A 107 -5.14 5.15 -27.17
N ILE A 108 -4.02 4.50 -26.85
CA ILE A 108 -3.37 4.37 -25.53
C ILE A 108 -2.92 5.69 -24.88
N GLY A 109 -2.77 6.79 -25.60
CA GLY A 109 -2.02 7.96 -25.14
C GLY A 109 -2.84 9.13 -24.61
N ASP A 110 -4.14 9.14 -24.80
CA ASP A 110 -4.96 10.36 -24.61
C ASP A 110 -6.26 10.02 -23.86
N HIS A 111 -6.12 9.46 -22.64
CA HIS A 111 -7.27 9.05 -21.84
C HIS A 111 -7.37 9.82 -20.54
N ASP A 112 -8.42 10.64 -20.44
CA ASP A 112 -8.91 11.11 -19.15
C ASP A 112 -9.85 10.05 -18.53
N HIS A 113 -9.34 9.31 -17.58
CA HIS A 113 -10.08 8.26 -16.85
C HIS A 113 -11.23 8.80 -15.98
N THR A 114 -11.42 10.10 -15.93
CA THR A 114 -12.48 10.76 -15.16
C THR A 114 -13.72 11.07 -16.01
N GLN A 115 -13.60 11.01 -17.34
CA GLN A 115 -14.68 11.34 -18.28
C GLN A 115 -15.41 10.08 -18.81
N ASP A 116 -16.16 9.40 -17.93
CA ASP A 116 -17.01 8.29 -18.34
C ASP A 116 -18.25 8.72 -19.14
N ASP A 117 -18.61 10.02 -19.10
CA ASP A 117 -19.80 10.56 -19.77
C ASP A 117 -19.72 10.52 -21.30
N THR A 118 -18.52 10.37 -21.87
CA THR A 118 -18.29 10.25 -23.31
C THR A 118 -18.43 8.81 -23.84
N ILE A 119 -18.65 7.83 -22.94
CA ILE A 119 -18.73 6.41 -23.27
C ILE A 119 -20.20 6.00 -23.50
N THR A 120 -20.43 5.05 -24.41
CA THR A 120 -21.77 4.52 -24.71
C THR A 120 -22.44 3.95 -23.45
N GLU A 121 -23.73 4.19 -23.24
CA GLU A 121 -24.44 3.83 -22.01
C GLU A 121 -24.25 2.37 -21.57
N LEU A 122 -24.30 1.43 -22.49
CA LEU A 122 -24.10 -0.02 -22.20
C LEU A 122 -22.69 -0.34 -21.64
N THR A 123 -21.69 0.45 -22.05
CA THR A 123 -20.30 0.25 -21.61
C THR A 123 -20.03 1.02 -20.31
N ARG A 124 -20.82 2.07 -20.04
CA ARG A 124 -20.73 2.86 -18.80
C ARG A 124 -21.11 2.03 -17.57
N ASP A 125 -22.20 1.28 -17.64
CA ASP A 125 -22.63 0.40 -16.54
C ASP A 125 -21.57 -0.66 -16.22
N ASP A 126 -20.91 -1.20 -17.23
CA ASP A 126 -19.82 -2.16 -17.07
C ASP A 126 -18.60 -1.52 -16.41
N LEU A 127 -18.25 -0.27 -16.78
CA LEU A 127 -17.17 0.49 -16.16
C LEU A 127 -17.48 0.82 -14.69
N GLU A 128 -18.69 1.24 -14.36
CA GLU A 128 -19.11 1.51 -12.98
C GLU A 128 -19.06 0.24 -12.12
N ASN A 129 -19.56 -0.88 -12.64
CA ASN A 129 -19.48 -2.18 -11.98
C ASN A 129 -18.02 -2.62 -11.76
N TYR A 130 -17.14 -2.36 -12.72
CA TYR A 130 -15.73 -2.65 -12.59
C TYR A 130 -15.03 -1.75 -11.57
N ARG A 131 -15.34 -0.45 -11.55
CA ARG A 131 -14.88 0.49 -10.51
C ARG A 131 -15.34 0.08 -9.12
N ALA A 132 -16.60 -0.31 -8.98
CA ALA A 132 -17.14 -0.80 -7.71
C ALA A 132 -16.40 -2.06 -7.23
N PHE A 133 -16.11 -2.99 -8.15
CA PHE A 133 -15.31 -4.17 -7.87
C PHE A 133 -13.89 -3.81 -7.43
N LEU A 134 -13.17 -2.95 -8.17
CA LEU A 134 -11.82 -2.52 -7.81
C LEU A 134 -11.77 -1.81 -6.46
N ARG A 135 -12.77 -0.98 -6.16
CA ARG A 135 -12.91 -0.32 -4.86
C ARG A 135 -13.03 -1.33 -3.73
N SER A 136 -13.87 -2.34 -3.91
CA SER A 136 -14.01 -3.44 -2.96
C SER A 136 -12.71 -4.23 -2.79
N LEU A 137 -12.02 -4.55 -3.88
CA LEU A 137 -10.74 -5.24 -3.87
C LEU A 137 -9.67 -4.44 -3.10
N LEU A 138 -9.57 -3.14 -3.36
CA LEU A 138 -8.64 -2.24 -2.68
C LEU A 138 -8.94 -2.13 -1.18
N MET A 139 -10.22 -2.08 -0.80
CA MET A 139 -10.62 -2.07 0.61
C MET A 139 -10.21 -3.36 1.33
N HIS A 140 -10.44 -4.53 0.72
CA HIS A 140 -10.03 -5.81 1.31
C HIS A 140 -8.50 -5.93 1.41
N ALA A 141 -7.78 -5.51 0.37
CA ALA A 141 -6.32 -5.48 0.40
C ALA A 141 -5.79 -4.51 1.47
N GLY A 142 -6.42 -3.34 1.63
CA GLY A 142 -6.07 -2.37 2.68
C GLY A 142 -6.25 -2.92 4.09
N VAL A 143 -7.38 -3.59 4.35
CA VAL A 143 -7.62 -4.29 5.63
C VAL A 143 -6.58 -5.39 5.84
N GLY A 144 -6.31 -6.21 4.81
CA GLY A 144 -5.28 -7.23 4.87
C GLY A 144 -3.90 -6.65 5.20
N THR A 145 -3.52 -5.58 4.53
CA THR A 145 -2.24 -4.89 4.75
C THR A 145 -2.12 -4.39 6.20
N ALA A 146 -3.16 -3.74 6.72
CA ALA A 146 -3.17 -3.24 8.09
C ALA A 146 -3.07 -4.36 9.12
N LEU A 147 -3.86 -5.43 8.95
CA LEU A 147 -3.82 -6.59 9.86
C LEU A 147 -2.49 -7.34 9.78
N GLY A 148 -1.90 -7.48 8.59
CA GLY A 148 -0.60 -8.12 8.40
C GLY A 148 0.53 -7.33 9.04
N GLY A 149 0.56 -6.02 8.85
CA GLY A 149 1.61 -5.14 9.37
C GLY A 149 1.77 -5.17 10.88
N VAL A 150 0.68 -5.36 11.63
CA VAL A 150 0.74 -5.44 13.10
C VAL A 150 1.15 -6.80 13.63
N THR A 151 1.28 -7.84 12.80
CA THR A 151 1.59 -9.19 13.26
C THR A 151 3.07 -9.43 13.55
N THR A 152 3.95 -8.59 13.05
CA THR A 152 5.40 -8.73 13.25
C THR A 152 6.03 -7.40 13.66
N MET A 153 7.23 -7.48 14.24
CA MET A 153 7.98 -6.29 14.64
C MET A 153 8.43 -5.44 13.43
N VAL A 154 8.62 -6.07 12.26
CA VAL A 154 9.14 -5.41 11.07
C VAL A 154 8.06 -4.93 10.10
N GLY A 155 6.81 -5.38 10.26
CA GLY A 155 5.70 -5.03 9.38
C GLY A 155 5.30 -3.55 9.44
N GLU A 156 5.54 -2.92 10.59
CA GLU A 156 5.27 -1.49 10.81
C GLU A 156 6.40 -0.86 11.62
N PRO A 157 6.91 0.33 11.24
CA PRO A 157 8.00 1.00 11.95
C PRO A 157 7.77 1.23 13.43
N GLN A 158 6.53 1.55 13.81
CA GLN A 158 6.16 1.76 15.21
C GLN A 158 6.27 0.49 16.06
N ASN A 159 6.10 -0.69 15.48
CA ASN A 159 6.24 -1.96 16.20
C ASN A 159 7.66 -2.17 16.73
N LEU A 160 8.68 -1.70 15.99
CA LEU A 160 10.07 -1.75 16.42
C LEU A 160 10.31 -0.88 17.66
N ILE A 161 9.75 0.33 17.68
CA ILE A 161 9.87 1.25 18.82
C ILE A 161 9.13 0.67 20.03
N ILE A 162 7.93 0.11 19.82
CA ILE A 162 7.16 -0.55 20.89
C ILE A 162 7.92 -1.75 21.44
N ALA A 163 8.49 -2.59 20.57
CA ALA A 163 9.26 -3.76 20.97
C ALA A 163 10.49 -3.39 21.80
N ASP A 164 11.23 -2.34 21.39
CA ASP A 164 12.36 -1.82 22.13
C ASP A 164 11.95 -1.33 23.53
N GLN A 165 10.92 -0.50 23.61
CA GLN A 165 10.38 0.02 24.86
C GLN A 165 9.81 -1.07 25.79
N ALA A 166 9.25 -2.14 25.22
CA ALA A 166 8.71 -3.28 25.93
C ALA A 166 9.77 -4.35 26.28
N GLY A 167 11.01 -4.17 25.82
CA GLY A 167 12.09 -5.14 26.02
C GLY A 167 11.84 -6.48 25.28
N TRP A 168 11.11 -6.46 24.16
CA TRP A 168 10.87 -7.66 23.36
C TRP A 168 12.11 -8.00 22.54
N LEU A 169 12.41 -9.28 22.45
CA LEU A 169 13.51 -9.78 21.65
C LEU A 169 12.98 -10.31 20.31
N PHE A 170 13.81 -10.18 19.26
CA PHE A 170 13.59 -10.87 18.01
C PHE A 170 13.78 -12.39 18.26
N GLY A 171 12.69 -13.15 18.23
CA GLY A 171 12.72 -14.57 18.45
C GLY A 171 11.45 -15.24 17.97
#